data_8bf1f286fd1a727b8a41c0b4911a6872
#
_entry.id   8bf1f286fd1a727b8a41c0b4911a6872
#
_cell.length_a   1.000
_cell.length_b   1.000
_cell.length_c   1.000
_cell.angle_alpha   90.00
_cell.angle_beta   90.00
_cell.angle_gamma   90.00
#
_symmetry.space_group_name_H-M   'P 1'
#
loop_
_entity.id
_entity.type
_entity.pdbx_description
1 polymer ?
#
loop_
_entity_poly.entity_id
_entity_poly.type
_entity_poly.pdbx_seq_one_letter_code
_entity_poly.pdbx_strand_id
1 'polypeptide(L)'
;MSSMPGTRHFDIALFGSTASVYMLAACLARNGIGVALFQDRSAEPDTTGEATIPYTSMIFELVADRYQVAEIKDIARTRDIHRQVMPSSGVKKNLGFIYHEPGRAVDMGKALQFNVPSEHGENHLYRPDVDAHLLNAAVRYGATVFSVGTDARIELHDDKGVRVLTRQGQWVAADFLVDGSYRGAALAKALPRMPDEAPLRTASTCLAAHMLDVEPFDACVSSDFPGQWHAGTLHHVFAEGWIGVIPFNNHQHSRNPRVSVLLSINRRMLDPADGDRLLAELIDRYPSLRQHLASARRVGEWQVRAPAQHFHHEPLGRRHLLFDEGAASNDLLFSRKLSNAGELVLALAHRLIDAARQGDYQSTALQAFVGIQNSIVHLNDRITRGAYIAFRDPDLWNAYARVWLLQSIAATITARKINDAFARTRDPHVFDEIDRVTDDGFWMPLYQGYKDILNFALERCHEVEIGNLSSSDAARQIFARLAAADFVPPIFDFADPDARVYQLTTWRKLKALWWGLVKVPSEVGRLIFYRSFRNPSMRKES
;
A
#
# COMPACT_ATOMS: atom_id res chain seq x y z
N MET A 1 -14.98 -12.20 39.25
CA MET A 1 -13.79 -11.47 38.78
C MET A 1 -13.38 -10.46 39.85
N SER A 2 -12.30 -10.69 40.58
CA SER A 2 -11.80 -9.70 41.55
C SER A 2 -10.93 -8.73 40.78
N SER A 3 -11.49 -7.59 40.40
CA SER A 3 -10.73 -6.48 39.83
C SER A 3 -9.80 -5.92 40.92
N MET A 4 -8.49 -5.88 40.68
CA MET A 4 -7.64 -5.07 41.53
C MET A 4 -8.12 -3.60 41.47
N PRO A 5 -8.27 -2.91 42.61
CA PRO A 5 -8.74 -1.54 42.62
C PRO A 5 -7.75 -0.66 41.83
N GLY A 6 -8.23 0.02 40.78
CA GLY A 6 -7.47 0.99 39.99
C GLY A 6 -6.98 0.56 38.61
N THR A 7 -7.19 -0.70 38.17
CA THR A 7 -6.82 -1.14 36.81
C THR A 7 -7.92 -0.73 35.81
N ARG A 8 -7.58 0.14 34.84
CA ARG A 8 -8.49 0.44 33.74
C ARG A 8 -8.59 -0.76 32.80
N HIS A 9 -9.80 -1.10 32.38
CA HIS A 9 -10.08 -2.20 31.47
C HIS A 9 -10.61 -1.69 30.13
N PHE A 10 -10.16 -2.29 29.04
CA PHE A 10 -10.53 -2.00 27.65
C PHE A 10 -10.90 -3.28 26.92
N ASP A 11 -11.59 -3.16 25.79
CA ASP A 11 -11.88 -4.31 24.94
C ASP A 11 -10.63 -4.74 24.16
N ILE A 12 -9.92 -3.75 23.61
CA ILE A 12 -8.76 -3.97 22.73
C ILE A 12 -7.54 -3.16 23.19
N ALA A 13 -6.40 -3.83 23.33
CA ALA A 13 -5.08 -3.22 23.41
C ALA A 13 -4.44 -3.18 22.01
N LEU A 14 -4.14 -1.99 21.49
CA LEU A 14 -3.44 -1.80 20.21
C LEU A 14 -2.01 -1.37 20.45
N PHE A 15 -1.05 -1.99 19.77
CA PHE A 15 0.36 -1.58 19.76
C PHE A 15 0.79 -1.09 18.38
N GLY A 16 1.51 0.00 18.34
CA GLY A 16 2.13 0.53 17.14
C GLY A 16 1.91 2.03 16.94
N SER A 17 2.70 2.60 16.01
CA SER A 17 2.70 4.03 15.69
C SER A 17 2.60 4.24 14.17
N THR A 18 1.74 3.47 13.50
CA THR A 18 1.55 3.50 12.04
C THR A 18 0.16 3.99 11.66
N ALA A 19 -0.01 4.47 10.43
CA ALA A 19 -1.30 4.91 9.91
C ALA A 19 -2.38 3.81 10.02
N SER A 20 -2.03 2.55 9.77
CA SER A 20 -2.97 1.42 9.89
C SER A 20 -3.49 1.24 11.31
N VAL A 21 -2.59 1.32 12.31
CA VAL A 21 -2.95 1.22 13.74
C VAL A 21 -3.85 2.38 14.16
N TYR A 22 -3.54 3.60 13.72
CA TYR A 22 -4.35 4.77 14.03
C TYR A 22 -5.72 4.76 13.36
N MET A 23 -5.78 4.35 12.10
CA MET A 23 -7.06 4.14 11.41
C MET A 23 -7.90 3.06 12.10
N LEU A 24 -7.30 1.93 12.46
CA LEU A 24 -7.99 0.85 13.19
C LEU A 24 -8.49 1.34 14.54
N ALA A 25 -7.65 2.05 15.32
CA ALA A 25 -8.04 2.62 16.62
C ALA A 25 -9.23 3.58 16.47
N ALA A 26 -9.21 4.46 15.46
CA ALA A 26 -10.30 5.40 15.20
C ALA A 26 -11.60 4.67 14.81
N CYS A 27 -11.51 3.66 13.95
CA CYS A 27 -12.67 2.86 13.53
C CYS A 27 -13.31 2.11 14.72
N LEU A 28 -12.50 1.47 15.55
CA LEU A 28 -12.99 0.74 16.73
C LEU A 28 -13.62 1.69 17.75
N ALA A 29 -12.91 2.75 18.14
CA ALA A 29 -13.40 3.72 19.13
C ALA A 29 -14.69 4.43 18.64
N ARG A 30 -14.76 4.82 17.37
CA ARG A 30 -15.97 5.42 16.75
C ARG A 30 -17.19 4.50 16.87
N ASN A 31 -16.97 3.18 16.85
CA ASN A 31 -18.03 2.17 16.92
C ASN A 31 -18.25 1.62 18.34
N GLY A 32 -17.77 2.34 19.37
CA GLY A 32 -18.08 2.08 20.78
C GLY A 32 -17.23 1.00 21.44
N ILE A 33 -16.11 0.61 20.82
CA ILE A 33 -15.15 -0.34 21.40
C ILE A 33 -14.15 0.42 22.26
N GLY A 34 -13.90 -0.04 23.47
CA GLY A 34 -12.89 0.51 24.37
C GLY A 34 -11.47 0.19 23.89
N VAL A 35 -10.73 1.20 23.43
CA VAL A 35 -9.39 1.04 22.86
C VAL A 35 -8.32 1.65 23.75
N ALA A 36 -7.35 0.82 24.18
CA ALA A 36 -6.09 1.26 24.77
C ALA A 36 -5.00 1.22 23.68
N LEU A 37 -4.50 2.39 23.28
CA LEU A 37 -3.45 2.52 22.27
C LEU A 37 -2.09 2.73 22.94
N PHE A 38 -1.18 1.80 22.73
CA PHE A 38 0.16 1.82 23.32
C PHE A 38 1.20 2.25 22.29
N GLN A 39 1.96 3.29 22.63
CA GLN A 39 2.98 3.87 21.78
C GLN A 39 4.33 3.93 22.47
N ASP A 40 5.37 3.55 21.75
CA ASP A 40 6.74 3.89 22.11
C ASP A 40 7.08 5.25 21.49
N ARG A 41 7.09 6.28 22.33
CA ARG A 41 7.40 7.66 21.88
C ARG A 41 8.87 7.90 21.56
N SER A 42 9.74 6.92 21.82
CA SER A 42 11.15 6.98 21.42
C SER A 42 11.38 6.47 19.99
N ALA A 43 10.39 5.80 19.40
CA ALA A 43 10.47 5.35 18.02
C ALA A 43 10.38 6.54 17.04
N GLU A 44 11.28 6.57 16.07
CA GLU A 44 11.23 7.56 14.99
C GLU A 44 9.96 7.39 14.14
N PRO A 45 9.39 8.50 13.62
CA PRO A 45 8.25 8.42 12.70
C PRO A 45 8.59 7.58 11.46
N ASP A 46 7.64 6.76 11.03
CA ASP A 46 7.78 5.99 9.79
C ASP A 46 7.77 6.93 8.57
N THR A 47 8.86 6.98 7.82
CA THR A 47 8.99 7.76 6.57
C THR A 47 8.74 6.89 5.33
N THR A 48 8.16 5.73 5.48
CA THR A 48 7.82 4.84 4.36
C THR A 48 6.33 4.86 4.03
N GLY A 49 5.98 4.61 2.76
CA GLY A 49 4.58 4.63 2.32
C GLY A 49 4.02 6.05 2.27
N GLU A 50 4.72 6.96 1.63
CA GLU A 50 4.34 8.39 1.49
C GLU A 50 3.68 8.72 0.15
N ALA A 51 3.51 7.76 -0.77
CA ALA A 51 2.82 7.97 -2.04
C ALA A 51 1.55 7.12 -2.13
N THR A 52 0.46 7.72 -2.60
CA THR A 52 -0.79 7.02 -2.88
C THR A 52 -0.91 6.65 -4.36
N ILE A 53 -1.85 5.80 -4.68
CA ILE A 53 -2.36 5.51 -6.02
C ILE A 53 -3.90 5.65 -5.99
N PRO A 54 -4.59 5.80 -7.13
CA PRO A 54 -6.04 5.99 -7.14
C PRO A 54 -6.81 4.94 -6.33
N TYR A 55 -6.30 3.72 -6.30
CA TYR A 55 -6.85 2.65 -5.48
C TYR A 55 -6.77 2.95 -3.98
N THR A 56 -5.66 3.53 -3.50
CA THR A 56 -5.49 3.90 -2.08
C THR A 56 -6.55 4.90 -1.63
N SER A 57 -6.77 5.95 -2.43
CA SER A 57 -7.77 6.97 -2.13
C SER A 57 -9.19 6.38 -2.06
N MET A 58 -9.52 5.45 -2.97
CA MET A 58 -10.81 4.75 -2.94
C MET A 58 -10.97 3.88 -1.70
N ILE A 59 -9.93 3.16 -1.28
CA ILE A 59 -9.95 2.35 -0.06
C ILE A 59 -10.12 3.23 1.19
N PHE A 60 -9.43 4.36 1.28
CA PHE A 60 -9.61 5.29 2.40
C PHE A 60 -11.04 5.84 2.46
N GLU A 61 -11.65 6.16 1.32
CA GLU A 61 -13.07 6.56 1.28
C GLU A 61 -13.99 5.42 1.77
N LEU A 62 -13.73 4.16 1.37
CA LEU A 62 -14.49 2.99 1.83
C LEU A 62 -14.36 2.79 3.36
N VAL A 63 -13.15 2.87 3.90
CA VAL A 63 -12.92 2.77 5.36
C VAL A 63 -13.67 3.89 6.09
N ALA A 64 -13.50 5.14 5.63
CA ALA A 64 -14.15 6.30 6.23
C ALA A 64 -15.67 6.18 6.25
N ASP A 65 -16.26 5.77 5.13
CA ASP A 65 -17.71 5.65 4.98
C ASP A 65 -18.27 4.46 5.75
N ARG A 66 -17.61 3.31 5.74
CA ARG A 66 -18.05 2.11 6.46
C ARG A 66 -18.06 2.31 7.98
N TYR A 67 -16.99 2.89 8.51
CA TYR A 67 -16.81 3.04 9.95
C TYR A 67 -17.15 4.42 10.49
N GLN A 68 -17.63 5.34 9.63
CA GLN A 68 -18.03 6.70 9.98
C GLN A 68 -16.90 7.53 10.61
N VAL A 69 -15.68 7.41 10.07
CA VAL A 69 -14.47 8.14 10.47
C VAL A 69 -14.08 9.11 9.35
N ALA A 70 -14.61 10.33 9.41
CA ALA A 70 -14.44 11.33 8.33
C ALA A 70 -12.98 11.71 8.10
N GLU A 71 -12.15 11.70 9.14
CA GLU A 71 -10.73 12.08 9.11
C GLU A 71 -9.88 11.18 8.22
N ILE A 72 -10.29 9.92 8.02
CA ILE A 72 -9.63 9.03 7.03
C ILE A 72 -9.91 9.52 5.60
N LYS A 73 -11.05 10.17 5.37
CA LYS A 73 -11.37 10.76 4.07
C LYS A 73 -10.56 12.04 3.79
N ASP A 74 -10.17 12.77 4.83
CA ASP A 74 -9.35 13.99 4.71
C ASP A 74 -7.99 13.70 4.05
N ILE A 75 -7.43 12.50 4.25
CA ILE A 75 -6.15 12.08 3.66
C ILE A 75 -6.26 11.46 2.27
N ALA A 76 -7.46 11.31 1.73
CA ALA A 76 -7.70 10.75 0.39
C ALA A 76 -7.56 11.78 -0.74
N ARG A 77 -7.70 13.08 -0.45
CA ARG A 77 -7.74 14.14 -1.47
C ARG A 77 -6.79 15.28 -1.14
N THR A 78 -5.96 15.69 -2.08
CA THR A 78 -4.97 16.76 -1.91
C THR A 78 -5.56 18.04 -1.29
N ARG A 79 -6.72 18.49 -1.77
CA ARG A 79 -7.37 19.69 -1.23
C ARG A 79 -7.72 19.54 0.25
N ASP A 80 -8.21 18.39 0.65
CA ASP A 80 -8.68 18.15 2.00
C ASP A 80 -7.48 17.98 2.95
N ILE A 81 -6.39 17.35 2.50
CA ILE A 81 -5.12 17.27 3.24
C ILE A 81 -4.60 18.67 3.61
N HIS A 82 -4.54 19.57 2.63
CA HIS A 82 -4.03 20.93 2.88
C HIS A 82 -4.94 21.78 3.79
N ARG A 83 -6.23 21.46 3.86
CA ARG A 83 -7.21 22.20 4.67
C ARG A 83 -7.41 21.62 6.05
N GLN A 84 -7.39 20.29 6.18
CA GLN A 84 -7.80 19.59 7.39
C GLN A 84 -6.61 18.99 8.16
N VAL A 85 -5.51 18.68 7.46
CA VAL A 85 -4.30 18.12 8.06
C VAL A 85 -3.25 19.20 8.22
N MET A 86 -2.39 19.41 7.23
CA MET A 86 -1.34 20.43 7.20
C MET A 86 -0.90 20.69 5.75
N PRO A 87 -0.41 21.91 5.42
CA PRO A 87 0.13 22.23 4.10
C PRO A 87 1.57 21.71 3.92
N SER A 88 1.82 20.44 4.20
CA SER A 88 3.13 19.79 4.17
C SER A 88 3.22 18.64 3.17
N SER A 89 2.09 18.19 2.64
CA SER A 89 1.98 17.12 1.66
C SER A 89 2.08 17.64 0.23
N GLY A 90 2.59 16.81 -0.68
CA GLY A 90 2.67 17.11 -2.10
C GLY A 90 1.53 16.50 -2.92
N VAL A 91 1.53 16.78 -4.22
CA VAL A 91 0.59 16.21 -5.19
C VAL A 91 1.27 15.13 -6.02
N LYS A 92 0.52 14.10 -6.42
CA LYS A 92 0.98 13.08 -7.35
C LYS A 92 0.07 13.06 -8.59
N LYS A 93 0.53 13.67 -9.66
CA LYS A 93 -0.19 13.73 -10.96
C LYS A 93 0.20 12.60 -11.90
N ASN A 94 1.32 11.95 -11.65
CA ASN A 94 1.77 10.80 -12.43
C ASN A 94 2.61 9.83 -11.59
N LEU A 95 2.81 8.65 -12.15
CA LEU A 95 3.75 7.64 -11.72
C LEU A 95 4.74 7.46 -12.87
N GLY A 96 5.97 7.89 -12.65
CA GLY A 96 7.04 7.86 -13.63
C GLY A 96 8.04 6.76 -13.39
N PHE A 97 8.56 6.17 -14.47
CA PHE A 97 9.65 5.19 -14.42
C PHE A 97 10.71 5.56 -15.46
N ILE A 98 11.94 5.73 -15.00
CA ILE A 98 13.11 5.99 -15.83
C ILE A 98 14.03 4.78 -15.73
N TYR A 99 14.28 4.12 -16.84
CA TYR A 99 15.18 2.99 -16.89
C TYR A 99 16.64 3.43 -17.07
N HIS A 100 17.54 2.87 -16.27
CA HIS A 100 18.96 3.21 -16.29
C HIS A 100 19.83 2.02 -16.68
N GLU A 101 20.82 2.30 -17.52
CA GLU A 101 21.88 1.36 -17.91
C GLU A 101 23.23 1.83 -17.35
N PRO A 102 24.09 0.92 -16.87
CA PRO A 102 25.39 1.29 -16.30
C PRO A 102 26.24 2.11 -17.28
N GLY A 103 26.78 3.23 -16.81
CA GLY A 103 27.67 4.10 -17.59
C GLY A 103 27.02 4.88 -18.73
N ARG A 104 25.68 4.84 -18.87
CA ARG A 104 24.95 5.52 -19.97
C ARG A 104 24.17 6.74 -19.50
N ALA A 105 23.94 7.66 -20.43
CA ALA A 105 22.97 8.75 -20.24
C ALA A 105 21.53 8.21 -20.20
N VAL A 106 20.59 9.04 -19.70
CA VAL A 106 19.16 8.74 -19.73
C VAL A 106 18.68 8.54 -21.16
N ASP A 107 17.98 7.45 -21.39
CA ASP A 107 17.24 7.19 -22.63
C ASP A 107 15.73 7.37 -22.37
N MET A 108 15.19 8.53 -22.73
CA MET A 108 13.76 8.83 -22.55
C MET A 108 12.85 7.94 -23.40
N GLY A 109 13.36 7.28 -24.44
CA GLY A 109 12.64 6.25 -25.20
C GLY A 109 12.30 5.01 -24.38
N LYS A 110 12.99 4.79 -23.24
CA LYS A 110 12.73 3.70 -22.30
C LYS A 110 11.90 4.14 -21.08
N ALA A 111 11.55 5.42 -20.97
CA ALA A 111 10.75 5.94 -19.87
C ALA A 111 9.27 5.57 -20.01
N LEU A 112 8.58 5.46 -18.87
CA LEU A 112 7.13 5.25 -18.79
C LEU A 112 6.51 6.33 -17.92
N GLN A 113 5.39 6.93 -18.36
CA GLN A 113 4.66 7.91 -17.56
C GLN A 113 3.17 7.56 -17.49
N PHE A 114 2.71 7.20 -16.30
CA PHE A 114 1.31 6.87 -16.02
C PHE A 114 0.63 8.07 -15.38
N ASN A 115 -0.06 8.89 -16.19
CA ASN A 115 -0.73 10.08 -15.70
C ASN A 115 -2.04 9.72 -14.96
N VAL A 116 -2.21 10.27 -13.77
CA VAL A 116 -3.42 10.05 -12.96
C VAL A 116 -4.60 10.75 -13.63
N PRO A 117 -5.73 10.05 -13.86
CA PRO A 117 -6.87 10.60 -14.61
C PRO A 117 -7.74 11.59 -13.79
N SER A 118 -7.37 11.89 -12.55
CA SER A 118 -8.07 12.82 -11.68
C SER A 118 -7.55 14.24 -11.86
N GLU A 119 -8.44 15.23 -11.93
CA GLU A 119 -8.06 16.66 -11.93
C GLU A 119 -7.31 17.07 -10.66
N HIS A 120 -7.57 16.38 -9.55
CA HIS A 120 -6.96 16.66 -8.25
C HIS A 120 -5.68 15.84 -8.01
N GLY A 121 -5.35 14.87 -8.88
CA GLY A 121 -4.21 13.97 -8.70
C GLY A 121 -4.41 12.97 -7.54
N GLU A 122 -3.33 12.35 -7.16
CA GLU A 122 -3.12 11.57 -5.95
C GLU A 122 -2.17 12.33 -5.02
N ASN A 123 -1.75 11.72 -3.92
CA ASN A 123 -1.06 12.46 -2.87
C ASN A 123 0.34 11.92 -2.59
N HIS A 124 1.24 12.83 -2.27
CA HIS A 124 2.45 12.56 -1.51
C HIS A 124 2.18 12.97 -0.06
N LEU A 125 1.94 11.99 0.79
CA LEU A 125 1.54 12.19 2.18
C LEU A 125 2.76 12.35 3.08
N TYR A 126 2.96 13.52 3.65
CA TYR A 126 3.98 13.70 4.67
C TYR A 126 3.53 13.01 5.96
N ARG A 127 4.08 11.80 6.20
CA ARG A 127 3.61 10.87 7.21
C ARG A 127 3.58 11.43 8.64
N PRO A 128 4.55 12.23 9.11
CA PRO A 128 4.46 12.77 10.46
C PRO A 128 3.16 13.54 10.73
N ASP A 129 2.70 14.36 9.80
CA ASP A 129 1.48 15.16 9.98
C ASP A 129 0.22 14.32 9.76
N VAL A 130 0.25 13.42 8.78
CA VAL A 130 -0.86 12.50 8.49
C VAL A 130 -1.10 11.54 9.64
N ASP A 131 -0.04 10.96 10.18
CA ASP A 131 -0.13 10.04 11.31
C ASP A 131 -0.61 10.74 12.58
N ALA A 132 -0.16 11.97 12.83
CA ALA A 132 -0.66 12.80 13.93
C ALA A 132 -2.16 13.12 13.77
N HIS A 133 -2.63 13.42 12.55
CA HIS A 133 -4.04 13.66 12.25
C HIS A 133 -4.90 12.42 12.55
N LEU A 134 -4.48 11.24 12.12
CA LEU A 134 -5.18 9.98 12.37
C LEU A 134 -5.18 9.60 13.86
N LEU A 135 -4.06 9.81 14.55
CA LEU A 135 -3.98 9.62 16.01
C LEU A 135 -4.95 10.53 16.75
N ASN A 136 -4.98 11.81 16.38
CA ASN A 136 -5.92 12.77 16.97
C ASN A 136 -7.38 12.37 16.71
N ALA A 137 -7.68 11.83 15.55
CA ALA A 137 -9.01 11.28 15.26
C ALA A 137 -9.35 10.11 16.19
N ALA A 138 -8.45 9.14 16.37
CA ALA A 138 -8.65 8.02 17.29
C ALA A 138 -8.94 8.50 18.73
N VAL A 139 -8.16 9.47 19.21
CA VAL A 139 -8.37 10.07 20.55
C VAL A 139 -9.72 10.79 20.65
N ARG A 140 -10.09 11.60 19.66
CA ARG A 140 -11.41 12.29 19.64
C ARG A 140 -12.58 11.30 19.68
N TYR A 141 -12.45 10.14 19.10
CA TYR A 141 -13.46 9.08 19.13
C TYR A 141 -13.43 8.24 20.40
N GLY A 142 -12.46 8.43 21.30
CA GLY A 142 -12.44 7.81 22.62
C GLY A 142 -11.30 6.82 22.88
N ALA A 143 -10.38 6.62 21.93
CA ALA A 143 -9.18 5.82 22.21
C ALA A 143 -8.32 6.50 23.28
N THR A 144 -7.83 5.71 24.24
CA THR A 144 -6.94 6.20 25.30
C THR A 144 -5.49 5.84 24.97
N VAL A 145 -4.63 6.84 24.87
CA VAL A 145 -3.20 6.65 24.54
C VAL A 145 -2.37 6.46 25.80
N PHE A 146 -1.55 5.43 25.79
CA PHE A 146 -0.58 5.12 26.83
C PHE A 146 0.83 5.12 26.25
N SER A 147 1.78 5.67 26.99
CA SER A 147 3.20 5.57 26.66
C SER A 147 3.78 4.28 27.26
N VAL A 148 4.51 3.54 26.45
CA VAL A 148 5.30 2.39 26.89
C VAL A 148 6.79 2.66 26.59
N GLY A 149 7.68 1.99 27.34
CA GLY A 149 9.10 2.01 27.07
C GLY A 149 9.52 0.83 26.18
N THR A 150 10.75 0.85 25.74
CA THR A 150 11.38 -0.31 25.05
C THR A 150 11.39 -1.58 25.90
N ASP A 151 11.23 -1.44 27.23
CA ASP A 151 11.13 -2.47 28.25
C ASP A 151 9.67 -2.79 28.65
N ALA A 152 8.69 -2.43 27.82
CA ALA A 152 7.28 -2.67 28.10
C ALA A 152 7.02 -4.12 28.53
N ARG A 153 6.37 -4.29 29.70
CA ARG A 153 5.95 -5.60 30.20
C ARG A 153 4.52 -5.88 29.78
N ILE A 154 4.34 -7.00 29.09
CA ILE A 154 3.05 -7.47 28.58
C ILE A 154 2.83 -8.87 29.14
N GLU A 155 1.66 -9.11 29.70
CA GLU A 155 1.24 -10.40 30.23
C GLU A 155 0.00 -10.87 29.46
N LEU A 156 0.08 -12.06 28.87
CA LEU A 156 -1.03 -12.71 28.19
C LEU A 156 -1.58 -13.82 29.09
N HIS A 157 -2.87 -13.78 29.36
CA HIS A 157 -3.55 -14.77 30.19
C HIS A 157 -4.76 -15.33 29.44
N ASP A 158 -4.77 -16.62 29.22
CA ASP A 158 -5.82 -17.28 28.45
C ASP A 158 -7.25 -16.97 28.93
N ASP A 159 -7.45 -16.91 30.26
CA ASP A 159 -8.77 -16.70 30.85
C ASP A 159 -9.02 -15.26 31.32
N LYS A 160 -7.98 -14.43 31.40
CA LYS A 160 -8.04 -13.07 31.99
C LYS A 160 -7.75 -11.94 31.01
N GLY A 161 -7.45 -12.27 29.74
CA GLY A 161 -7.09 -11.28 28.73
C GLY A 161 -5.62 -10.86 28.79
N VAL A 162 -5.36 -9.59 28.56
CA VAL A 162 -4.03 -9.00 28.39
C VAL A 162 -3.81 -7.94 29.48
N ARG A 163 -2.60 -7.84 29.99
CA ARG A 163 -2.17 -6.75 30.87
C ARG A 163 -0.89 -6.11 30.34
N VAL A 164 -0.86 -4.80 30.35
CA VAL A 164 0.28 -4.01 29.88
C VAL A 164 0.71 -3.04 30.96
N LEU A 165 2.00 -3.03 31.28
CA LEU A 165 2.58 -2.07 32.20
C LEU A 165 3.00 -0.80 31.41
N THR A 166 2.39 0.33 31.75
CA THR A 166 2.72 1.63 31.16
C THR A 166 4.04 2.17 31.71
N ARG A 167 4.63 3.15 31.01
CA ARG A 167 5.84 3.83 31.47
C ARG A 167 5.67 4.54 32.83
N GLN A 168 4.42 4.88 33.19
CA GLN A 168 4.08 5.48 34.50
C GLN A 168 3.90 4.44 35.62
N GLY A 169 4.15 3.15 35.35
CA GLY A 169 4.03 2.07 36.32
C GLY A 169 2.58 1.62 36.58
N GLN A 170 1.64 2.02 35.73
CA GLN A 170 0.23 1.60 35.84
C GLN A 170 -0.03 0.35 34.99
N TRP A 171 -0.78 -0.60 35.54
CA TRP A 171 -1.29 -1.72 34.78
C TRP A 171 -2.60 -1.35 34.08
N VAL A 172 -2.65 -1.62 32.77
CA VAL A 172 -3.85 -1.51 31.93
C VAL A 172 -4.24 -2.91 31.48
N ALA A 173 -5.52 -3.25 31.59
CA ALA A 173 -6.06 -4.54 31.15
C ALA A 173 -6.87 -4.39 29.86
N ALA A 174 -6.86 -5.44 29.05
CA ALA A 174 -7.72 -5.55 27.87
C ALA A 174 -8.11 -7.02 27.63
N ASP A 175 -9.16 -7.25 26.86
CA ASP A 175 -9.59 -8.62 26.52
C ASP A 175 -8.70 -9.24 25.44
N PHE A 176 -8.25 -8.43 24.48
CA PHE A 176 -7.49 -8.88 23.32
C PHE A 176 -6.40 -7.86 22.93
N LEU A 177 -5.30 -8.36 22.38
CA LEU A 177 -4.17 -7.54 21.91
C LEU A 177 -4.04 -7.62 20.39
N VAL A 178 -3.91 -6.46 19.75
CA VAL A 178 -3.53 -6.35 18.33
C VAL A 178 -2.19 -5.64 18.24
N ASP A 179 -1.20 -6.32 17.68
CA ASP A 179 0.16 -5.78 17.53
C ASP A 179 0.47 -5.42 16.08
N GLY A 180 0.44 -4.13 15.78
CA GLY A 180 0.88 -3.53 14.52
C GLY A 180 2.28 -2.88 14.60
N SER A 181 3.04 -3.12 15.68
CA SER A 181 4.43 -2.68 15.75
C SER A 181 5.31 -3.49 14.80
N TYR A 182 6.36 -2.86 14.27
CA TYR A 182 7.24 -3.52 13.30
C TYR A 182 7.74 -4.88 13.79
N ARG A 183 7.50 -5.95 13.01
CA ARG A 183 7.84 -7.34 13.32
C ARG A 183 7.21 -7.87 14.62
N GLY A 184 6.07 -7.31 15.06
CA GLY A 184 5.43 -7.74 16.28
C GLY A 184 6.28 -7.52 17.55
N ALA A 185 7.02 -6.41 17.57
CA ALA A 185 7.99 -6.12 18.64
C ALA A 185 7.36 -6.07 20.04
N ALA A 186 6.07 -5.75 20.14
CA ALA A 186 5.35 -5.79 21.42
C ALA A 186 5.08 -7.23 21.86
N LEU A 187 4.54 -8.08 20.98
CA LEU A 187 4.28 -9.49 21.28
C LEU A 187 5.54 -10.30 21.51
N ALA A 188 6.65 -9.96 20.84
CA ALA A 188 7.94 -10.60 21.05
C ALA A 188 8.44 -10.52 22.52
N LYS A 189 7.93 -9.55 23.29
CA LYS A 189 8.23 -9.42 24.74
C LYS A 189 7.30 -10.26 25.62
N ALA A 190 6.16 -10.66 25.11
CA ALA A 190 5.10 -11.36 25.86
C ALA A 190 5.11 -12.86 25.61
N LEU A 191 5.48 -13.28 24.40
CA LEU A 191 5.46 -14.68 24.01
C LEU A 191 6.82 -15.35 24.30
N PRO A 192 6.81 -16.60 24.79
CA PRO A 192 8.04 -17.39 24.93
C PRO A 192 8.76 -17.61 23.59
N ARG A 193 7.98 -17.66 22.50
CA ARG A 193 8.45 -17.78 21.12
C ARG A 193 7.43 -17.09 20.20
N MET A 194 7.93 -16.25 19.31
CA MET A 194 7.13 -15.68 18.22
C MET A 194 6.76 -16.78 17.21
N PRO A 195 5.61 -16.63 16.50
CA PRO A 195 5.32 -17.45 15.33
C PRO A 195 6.49 -17.46 14.35
N ASP A 196 6.75 -18.60 13.71
CA ASP A 196 7.85 -18.72 12.75
C ASP A 196 7.61 -17.79 11.55
N GLU A 197 8.67 -17.13 11.08
CA GLU A 197 8.63 -16.38 9.83
C GLU A 197 8.68 -17.34 8.65
N ALA A 198 7.73 -17.21 7.73
CA ALA A 198 7.76 -17.92 6.46
C ALA A 198 8.56 -17.13 5.40
N PRO A 199 9.33 -17.80 4.55
CA PRO A 199 10.14 -17.13 3.53
C PRO A 199 9.24 -16.51 2.45
N LEU A 200 9.54 -15.27 2.08
CA LEU A 200 9.01 -14.62 0.89
C LEU A 200 9.98 -14.77 -0.30
N ARG A 201 9.46 -14.61 -1.50
CA ARG A 201 10.23 -14.79 -2.75
C ARG A 201 11.15 -13.62 -3.04
N THR A 202 10.72 -12.41 -2.64
CA THR A 202 11.51 -11.18 -2.75
C THR A 202 12.48 -11.09 -1.58
N ALA A 203 13.71 -10.64 -1.84
CA ALA A 203 14.70 -10.35 -0.83
C ALA A 203 15.35 -9.00 -1.17
N SER A 204 14.82 -7.92 -0.59
CA SER A 204 15.40 -6.57 -0.77
C SER A 204 15.81 -5.96 0.57
N THR A 205 16.71 -4.98 0.49
CA THR A 205 16.97 -4.02 1.55
C THR A 205 16.36 -2.69 1.13
N CYS A 206 15.53 -2.12 1.98
CA CYS A 206 14.92 -0.81 1.75
C CYS A 206 15.53 0.21 2.72
N LEU A 207 15.98 1.34 2.17
CA LEU A 207 16.45 2.50 2.92
C LEU A 207 15.58 3.69 2.54
N ALA A 208 15.09 4.43 3.53
CA ALA A 208 14.23 5.59 3.34
C ALA A 208 14.76 6.77 4.11
N ALA A 209 14.79 7.94 3.49
CA ALA A 209 15.12 9.21 4.16
C ALA A 209 14.43 10.40 3.50
N HIS A 210 14.17 11.44 4.28
CA HIS A 210 13.84 12.74 3.73
C HIS A 210 15.12 13.48 3.32
N MET A 211 15.06 14.17 2.19
CA MET A 211 16.18 14.96 1.67
C MET A 211 15.77 16.38 1.33
N LEU A 212 16.72 17.29 1.36
CA LEU A 212 16.66 18.64 0.81
C LEU A 212 17.52 18.70 -0.46
N ASP A 213 17.32 19.74 -1.26
CA ASP A 213 18.13 20.06 -2.43
C ASP A 213 18.17 18.94 -3.49
N VAL A 214 17.08 18.17 -3.57
CA VAL A 214 16.85 17.24 -4.70
C VAL A 214 16.40 18.09 -5.90
N GLU A 215 17.20 18.10 -6.98
CA GLU A 215 16.90 18.87 -8.17
C GLU A 215 15.65 18.33 -8.87
N PRO A 216 14.67 19.13 -9.30
CA PRO A 216 13.55 18.63 -10.10
C PRO A 216 14.02 17.89 -11.35
N PHE A 217 13.53 16.67 -11.60
CA PHE A 217 13.98 15.88 -12.74
C PHE A 217 13.69 16.54 -14.09
N ASP A 218 12.64 17.36 -14.17
CA ASP A 218 12.31 18.18 -15.34
C ASP A 218 13.41 19.20 -15.68
N ALA A 219 14.24 19.60 -14.73
CA ALA A 219 15.41 20.45 -14.96
C ALA A 219 16.65 19.66 -15.39
N CYS A 220 16.67 18.34 -15.15
CA CYS A 220 17.80 17.47 -15.46
C CYS A 220 17.75 16.92 -16.90
N VAL A 221 16.56 16.79 -17.48
CA VAL A 221 16.36 16.17 -18.80
C VAL A 221 15.32 16.94 -19.61
N SER A 222 15.57 17.07 -20.92
CA SER A 222 14.53 17.51 -21.85
C SER A 222 13.66 16.32 -22.25
N SER A 223 12.34 16.48 -22.19
CA SER A 223 11.42 15.40 -22.56
C SER A 223 10.12 15.94 -23.15
N ASP A 224 9.56 15.21 -24.13
CA ASP A 224 8.27 15.52 -24.75
C ASP A 224 7.09 14.86 -24.02
N PHE A 225 7.31 14.32 -22.82
CA PHE A 225 6.25 13.74 -21.99
C PHE A 225 5.30 14.82 -21.49
N PRO A 226 3.97 14.59 -21.52
CA PRO A 226 2.99 15.64 -21.23
C PRO A 226 2.89 16.01 -19.76
N GLY A 227 3.29 15.14 -18.85
CA GLY A 227 3.28 15.36 -17.41
C GLY A 227 4.64 15.80 -16.90
N GLN A 228 4.66 16.79 -15.99
CA GLN A 228 5.89 17.14 -15.28
C GLN A 228 6.29 16.00 -14.35
N TRP A 229 7.54 15.54 -14.43
CA TRP A 229 8.06 14.44 -13.62
C TRP A 229 8.06 14.78 -12.12
N HIS A 230 8.45 16.01 -11.78
CA HIS A 230 8.45 16.48 -10.39
C HIS A 230 7.04 16.59 -9.79
N ALA A 231 5.99 16.65 -10.60
CA ALA A 231 4.61 16.61 -10.13
C ALA A 231 4.10 15.19 -9.83
N GLY A 232 4.95 14.17 -9.89
CA GLY A 232 4.63 12.76 -9.67
C GLY A 232 5.61 12.04 -8.77
N THR A 233 5.35 10.75 -8.52
CA THR A 233 6.34 9.85 -7.95
C THR A 233 7.23 9.35 -9.06
N LEU A 234 8.52 9.61 -8.99
CA LEU A 234 9.50 9.15 -9.97
C LEU A 234 10.24 7.92 -9.44
N HIS A 235 10.32 6.87 -10.26
CA HIS A 235 11.12 5.69 -9.99
C HIS A 235 12.26 5.61 -10.99
N HIS A 236 13.49 5.65 -10.50
CA HIS A 236 14.66 5.24 -11.25
C HIS A 236 14.83 3.74 -11.12
N VAL A 237 14.75 3.02 -12.23
CA VAL A 237 14.76 1.56 -12.29
C VAL A 237 16.05 1.08 -12.93
N PHE A 238 16.70 0.10 -12.33
CA PHE A 238 17.93 -0.52 -12.80
C PHE A 238 17.97 -2.00 -12.36
N ALA A 239 18.91 -2.77 -12.91
CA ALA A 239 18.91 -4.22 -12.74
C ALA A 239 18.95 -4.68 -11.26
N GLU A 240 19.62 -3.94 -10.38
CA GLU A 240 19.74 -4.27 -8.96
C GLU A 240 18.54 -3.84 -8.12
N GLY A 241 17.69 -2.94 -8.63
CA GLY A 241 16.56 -2.40 -7.87
C GLY A 241 15.99 -1.10 -8.39
N TRP A 242 15.61 -0.23 -7.46
CA TRP A 242 14.98 1.04 -7.82
C TRP A 242 15.22 2.13 -6.77
N ILE A 243 15.16 3.39 -7.23
CA ILE A 243 15.12 4.57 -6.36
C ILE A 243 13.79 5.26 -6.57
N GLY A 244 13.02 5.48 -5.50
CA GLY A 244 11.81 6.29 -5.52
C GLY A 244 12.08 7.71 -5.04
N VAL A 245 11.56 8.70 -5.78
CA VAL A 245 11.64 10.12 -5.42
C VAL A 245 10.23 10.67 -5.31
N ILE A 246 9.88 11.16 -4.11
CA ILE A 246 8.53 11.58 -3.72
C ILE A 246 8.60 13.02 -3.20
N PRO A 247 8.42 14.04 -4.05
CA PRO A 247 8.51 15.43 -3.63
C PRO A 247 7.28 15.89 -2.86
N PHE A 248 7.48 16.59 -1.75
CA PHE A 248 6.42 17.30 -1.03
C PHE A 248 6.31 18.76 -1.46
N ASN A 249 7.37 19.33 -2.00
CA ASN A 249 7.48 20.74 -2.43
C ASN A 249 6.89 21.01 -3.84
N ASN A 250 6.13 20.10 -4.38
CA ASN A 250 5.63 20.14 -5.77
C ASN A 250 4.20 20.69 -5.91
N HIS A 251 3.67 21.35 -4.89
CA HIS A 251 2.35 21.96 -4.90
C HIS A 251 2.39 23.38 -4.34
N GLN A 252 1.66 24.32 -4.96
CA GLN A 252 1.67 25.74 -4.58
C GLN A 252 1.27 26.01 -3.12
N HIS A 253 0.52 25.14 -2.48
CA HIS A 253 0.12 25.25 -1.08
C HIS A 253 1.06 24.51 -0.12
N SER A 254 1.95 23.67 -0.60
CA SER A 254 2.90 22.96 0.26
C SER A 254 4.02 23.89 0.72
N ARG A 255 4.31 23.84 2.01
CA ARG A 255 5.43 24.58 2.64
C ARG A 255 6.58 23.66 3.03
N ASN A 256 6.49 22.37 2.69
CA ASN A 256 7.50 21.38 3.05
C ASN A 256 8.57 21.30 1.95
N PRO A 257 9.81 21.71 2.21
CA PRO A 257 10.87 21.68 1.19
C PRO A 257 11.46 20.29 0.97
N ARG A 258 11.01 19.29 1.71
CA ARG A 258 11.57 17.93 1.69
C ARG A 258 11.10 17.13 0.49
N VAL A 259 11.93 16.15 0.15
CA VAL A 259 11.64 15.10 -0.81
C VAL A 259 11.93 13.77 -0.12
N SER A 260 11.02 12.81 -0.17
CA SER A 260 11.30 11.46 0.31
C SER A 260 12.07 10.70 -0.76
N VAL A 261 13.18 10.08 -0.38
CA VAL A 261 14.02 9.24 -1.23
C VAL A 261 14.07 7.84 -0.65
N LEU A 262 13.68 6.88 -1.48
CA LEU A 262 13.63 5.46 -1.15
C LEU A 262 14.63 4.71 -2.03
N LEU A 263 15.51 3.92 -1.43
CA LEU A 263 16.41 3.01 -2.14
C LEU A 263 15.94 1.59 -1.83
N SER A 264 15.60 0.80 -2.84
CA SER A 264 15.26 -0.61 -2.64
C SER A 264 16.08 -1.50 -3.56
N ILE A 265 16.92 -2.34 -2.96
CA ILE A 265 17.97 -3.10 -3.63
C ILE A 265 17.79 -4.59 -3.39
N ASN A 266 17.90 -5.37 -4.45
CA ASN A 266 17.89 -6.83 -4.38
C ASN A 266 19.13 -7.34 -3.63
N ARG A 267 18.93 -7.89 -2.45
CA ARG A 267 20.02 -8.40 -1.57
C ARG A 267 20.86 -9.53 -2.19
N ARG A 268 20.33 -10.20 -3.21
CA ARG A 268 21.09 -11.23 -3.94
C ARG A 268 22.12 -10.63 -4.89
N MET A 269 21.99 -9.34 -5.24
CA MET A 269 22.88 -8.64 -6.17
C MET A 269 23.80 -7.66 -5.44
N LEU A 270 23.29 -6.99 -4.41
CA LEU A 270 23.99 -5.99 -3.62
C LEU A 270 23.41 -5.98 -2.21
N ASP A 271 24.22 -5.98 -1.17
CA ASP A 271 23.79 -5.90 0.24
C ASP A 271 24.32 -4.61 0.88
N PRO A 272 23.56 -3.54 0.86
CA PRO A 272 23.99 -2.24 1.34
C PRO A 272 23.98 -2.18 2.87
N ALA A 273 25.09 -1.74 3.46
CA ALA A 273 25.20 -1.49 4.90
C ALA A 273 24.99 -0.01 5.27
N ASP A 274 25.18 0.92 4.32
CA ASP A 274 25.14 2.37 4.53
C ASP A 274 24.43 3.03 3.34
N GLY A 275 23.44 3.88 3.63
CA GLY A 275 22.61 4.50 2.60
C GLY A 275 23.30 5.62 1.82
N ASP A 276 24.15 6.42 2.49
CA ASP A 276 24.88 7.51 1.82
C ASP A 276 25.93 6.93 0.87
N ARG A 277 26.63 5.88 1.31
CA ARG A 277 27.58 5.14 0.49
C ARG A 277 26.88 4.46 -0.69
N LEU A 278 25.76 3.79 -0.44
CA LEU A 278 24.98 3.15 -1.49
C LEU A 278 24.52 4.16 -2.55
N LEU A 279 23.99 5.31 -2.12
CA LEU A 279 23.55 6.35 -3.06
C LEU A 279 24.71 6.86 -3.92
N ALA A 280 25.89 7.08 -3.32
CA ALA A 280 27.09 7.48 -4.05
C ALA A 280 27.53 6.41 -5.07
N GLU A 281 27.56 5.13 -4.66
CA GLU A 281 27.89 4.01 -5.56
C GLU A 281 26.91 3.89 -6.74
N LEU A 282 25.60 4.11 -6.50
CA LEU A 282 24.58 4.11 -7.55
C LEU A 282 24.76 5.31 -8.51
N ILE A 283 25.07 6.51 -8.01
CA ILE A 283 25.34 7.69 -8.85
C ILE A 283 26.59 7.48 -9.72
N ASP A 284 27.63 6.84 -9.18
CA ASP A 284 28.83 6.52 -9.96
C ASP A 284 28.57 5.46 -11.04
N ARG A 285 27.80 4.44 -10.71
CA ARG A 285 27.42 3.35 -11.63
C ARG A 285 26.44 3.81 -12.70
N TYR A 286 25.52 4.71 -12.34
CA TYR A 286 24.47 5.28 -13.19
C TYR A 286 24.61 6.81 -13.25
N PRO A 287 25.54 7.34 -14.09
CA PRO A 287 25.80 8.79 -14.18
C PRO A 287 24.56 9.64 -14.49
N SER A 288 23.54 9.03 -15.08
CA SER A 288 22.24 9.63 -15.34
C SER A 288 21.47 10.05 -14.08
N LEU A 289 21.81 9.53 -12.90
CA LEU A 289 21.24 9.95 -11.61
C LEU A 289 21.87 11.23 -11.06
N ARG A 290 23.06 11.59 -11.54
CA ARG A 290 23.92 12.64 -10.94
C ARG A 290 23.23 13.99 -10.86
N GLN A 291 22.64 14.46 -11.96
CA GLN A 291 21.99 15.78 -11.99
C GLN A 291 20.80 15.88 -11.02
N HIS A 292 20.09 14.77 -10.82
CA HIS A 292 18.91 14.73 -9.97
C HIS A 292 19.25 14.61 -8.47
N LEU A 293 20.27 13.81 -8.12
CA LEU A 293 20.48 13.37 -6.73
C LEU A 293 21.82 13.78 -6.11
N ALA A 294 22.80 14.26 -6.88
CA ALA A 294 24.14 14.54 -6.32
C ALA A 294 24.18 15.73 -5.34
N SER A 295 23.22 16.66 -5.44
CA SER A 295 23.08 17.80 -4.50
C SER A 295 22.19 17.46 -3.30
N ALA A 296 21.55 16.29 -3.29
CA ALA A 296 20.63 15.91 -2.24
C ALA A 296 21.32 15.81 -0.88
N ARG A 297 20.73 16.42 0.14
CA ARG A 297 21.22 16.40 1.52
C ARG A 297 20.21 15.74 2.42
N ARG A 298 20.60 14.67 3.08
CA ARG A 298 19.75 13.90 3.99
C ARG A 298 19.35 14.72 5.23
N VAL A 299 18.11 14.54 5.67
CA VAL A 299 17.55 15.08 6.91
C VAL A 299 17.28 13.92 7.86
N GLY A 300 17.96 13.89 9.00
CA GLY A 300 17.88 12.76 9.95
C GLY A 300 18.66 11.53 9.50
N GLU A 301 18.31 10.38 10.00
CA GLU A 301 18.98 9.11 9.71
C GLU A 301 18.25 8.32 8.61
N TRP A 302 18.97 7.40 7.95
CA TRP A 302 18.33 6.42 7.08
C TRP A 302 17.53 5.44 7.92
N GLN A 303 16.26 5.30 7.58
CA GLN A 303 15.46 4.18 8.08
C GLN A 303 15.80 2.94 7.26
N VAL A 304 16.46 1.98 7.87
CA VAL A 304 16.95 0.77 7.21
C VAL A 304 16.07 -0.41 7.56
N ARG A 305 15.58 -1.11 6.55
CA ARG A 305 14.84 -2.38 6.66
C ARG A 305 15.62 -3.46 5.88
N ALA A 306 16.33 -4.32 6.58
CA ALA A 306 17.19 -5.35 6.01
C ALA A 306 17.02 -6.70 6.73
N PRO A 307 16.27 -7.67 6.18
CA PRO A 307 15.45 -7.58 4.96
C PRO A 307 14.24 -6.67 5.13
N ALA A 308 13.80 -6.08 4.01
CA ALA A 308 12.56 -5.31 3.99
C ALA A 308 11.33 -6.21 4.21
N GLN A 309 11.43 -7.46 3.83
CA GLN A 309 10.36 -8.45 3.93
C GLN A 309 10.46 -9.24 5.24
N HIS A 310 9.30 -9.47 5.85
CA HIS A 310 9.05 -10.50 6.86
C HIS A 310 7.61 -10.99 6.75
N PHE A 311 7.32 -12.18 7.24
CA PHE A 311 5.98 -12.73 7.17
C PHE A 311 5.74 -13.81 8.24
N HIS A 312 4.84 -13.52 9.17
CA HIS A 312 4.30 -14.49 10.13
C HIS A 312 2.98 -15.02 9.57
N HIS A 313 2.96 -16.27 9.09
CA HIS A 313 1.80 -16.87 8.44
C HIS A 313 0.69 -17.29 9.41
N GLU A 314 1.01 -17.43 10.70
CA GLU A 314 0.07 -17.75 11.78
C GLU A 314 0.00 -16.58 12.79
N PRO A 315 -0.55 -15.42 12.40
CA PRO A 315 -0.51 -14.21 13.19
C PRO A 315 -1.53 -14.19 14.34
N LEU A 316 -2.50 -15.12 14.37
CA LEU A 316 -3.59 -15.15 15.33
C LEU A 316 -3.33 -16.18 16.44
N GLY A 317 -3.26 -15.73 17.68
CA GLY A 317 -3.25 -16.55 18.86
C GLY A 317 -4.51 -16.38 19.71
N ARG A 318 -4.58 -17.04 20.88
CA ARG A 318 -5.78 -17.04 21.71
C ARG A 318 -6.19 -15.64 22.20
N ARG A 319 -5.21 -14.77 22.52
CA ARG A 319 -5.44 -13.42 23.06
C ARG A 319 -4.71 -12.34 22.27
N HIS A 320 -4.24 -12.64 21.09
CA HIS A 320 -3.49 -11.69 20.28
C HIS A 320 -3.63 -11.91 18.79
N LEU A 321 -3.36 -10.85 18.05
CA LEU A 321 -3.25 -10.84 16.59
C LEU A 321 -2.07 -9.96 16.18
N LEU A 322 -1.17 -10.48 15.35
CA LEU A 322 -0.22 -9.65 14.61
C LEU A 322 -0.96 -9.01 13.41
N PHE A 323 -0.83 -7.70 13.28
CA PHE A 323 -1.57 -6.91 12.30
C PHE A 323 -0.63 -6.06 11.45
N ASP A 324 -0.87 -6.01 10.12
CA ASP A 324 -0.10 -5.20 9.17
C ASP A 324 1.43 -5.39 9.35
N GLU A 325 2.19 -4.34 9.65
CA GLU A 325 3.65 -4.39 9.87
C GLU A 325 4.08 -5.30 11.03
N GLY A 326 3.17 -5.64 11.92
CA GLY A 326 3.43 -6.64 12.96
C GLY A 326 3.45 -8.06 12.40
N ALA A 327 2.61 -8.36 11.43
CA ALA A 327 2.51 -9.67 10.80
C ALA A 327 3.43 -9.82 9.59
N ALA A 328 3.52 -8.78 8.76
CA ALA A 328 4.24 -8.86 7.50
C ALA A 328 4.67 -7.50 6.96
N SER A 329 5.73 -7.51 6.18
CA SER A 329 6.18 -6.36 5.39
C SER A 329 6.62 -6.84 4.01
N ASN A 330 6.34 -6.01 3.01
CA ASN A 330 6.76 -6.21 1.62
C ASN A 330 7.63 -5.04 1.16
N ASP A 331 8.21 -5.19 -0.02
CA ASP A 331 8.88 -4.09 -0.71
C ASP A 331 7.91 -2.93 -1.01
N LEU A 332 8.41 -1.70 -1.04
CA LEU A 332 7.59 -0.48 -1.19
C LEU A 332 7.25 -0.13 -2.64
N LEU A 333 7.71 -0.92 -3.60
CA LEU A 333 7.42 -0.72 -5.02
C LEU A 333 5.90 -0.60 -5.28
N PHE A 334 5.53 0.21 -6.25
CA PHE A 334 4.15 0.42 -6.68
C PHE A 334 3.24 1.18 -5.69
N SER A 335 3.80 1.79 -4.64
CA SER A 335 3.04 2.60 -3.66
C SER A 335 1.88 1.83 -2.99
N ARG A 336 2.07 0.53 -2.71
CA ARG A 336 1.02 -0.35 -2.18
C ARG A 336 0.89 -0.34 -0.65
N LYS A 337 1.87 0.17 0.09
CA LYS A 337 1.88 0.11 1.56
C LYS A 337 0.59 0.65 2.19
N LEU A 338 0.20 1.86 1.82
CA LEU A 338 -1.00 2.50 2.38
C LEU A 338 -2.31 1.89 1.88
N SER A 339 -2.36 1.38 0.64
CA SER A 339 -3.55 0.66 0.18
C SER A 339 -3.73 -0.65 0.93
N ASN A 340 -2.66 -1.42 1.14
CA ASN A 340 -2.70 -2.63 1.94
C ASN A 340 -3.14 -2.34 3.39
N ALA A 341 -2.59 -1.28 4.01
CA ALA A 341 -3.01 -0.84 5.33
C ALA A 341 -4.52 -0.55 5.40
N GLY A 342 -5.04 0.20 4.43
CA GLY A 342 -6.47 0.50 4.34
C GLY A 342 -7.33 -0.76 4.11
N GLU A 343 -6.91 -1.67 3.23
CA GLU A 343 -7.57 -2.95 3.00
C GLU A 343 -7.64 -3.80 4.26
N LEU A 344 -6.53 -3.88 5.01
CA LEU A 344 -6.48 -4.63 6.26
C LEU A 344 -7.38 -4.01 7.34
N VAL A 345 -7.41 -2.67 7.45
CA VAL A 345 -8.33 -1.99 8.37
C VAL A 345 -9.79 -2.23 7.97
N LEU A 346 -10.10 -2.13 6.67
CA LEU A 346 -11.44 -2.37 6.13
C LEU A 346 -11.93 -3.78 6.47
N ALA A 347 -11.03 -4.77 6.40
CA ALA A 347 -11.31 -6.16 6.70
C ALA A 347 -11.39 -6.47 8.19
N LEU A 348 -10.53 -5.87 9.01
CA LEU A 348 -10.37 -6.27 10.40
C LEU A 348 -11.37 -5.58 11.33
N ALA A 349 -11.62 -4.27 11.12
CA ALA A 349 -12.32 -3.47 12.12
C ALA A 349 -13.71 -4.00 12.48
N HIS A 350 -14.56 -4.38 11.49
CA HIS A 350 -15.88 -4.93 11.78
C HIS A 350 -15.80 -6.29 12.52
N ARG A 351 -14.82 -7.14 12.15
CA ARG A 351 -14.60 -8.44 12.81
C ARG A 351 -14.19 -8.28 14.27
N LEU A 352 -13.36 -7.28 14.58
CA LEU A 352 -13.01 -6.97 15.97
C LEU A 352 -14.17 -6.33 16.73
N ILE A 353 -14.98 -5.50 16.08
CA ILE A 353 -16.19 -4.93 16.69
C ILE A 353 -17.15 -6.06 17.10
N ASP A 354 -17.39 -7.01 16.22
CA ASP A 354 -18.27 -8.15 16.49
C ASP A 354 -17.67 -9.08 17.55
N ALA A 355 -16.37 -9.37 17.47
CA ALA A 355 -15.67 -10.19 18.47
C ALA A 355 -15.72 -9.56 19.87
N ALA A 356 -15.50 -8.25 19.98
CA ALA A 356 -15.58 -7.54 21.25
C ALA A 356 -17.00 -7.54 21.84
N ARG A 357 -18.02 -7.30 21.02
CA ARG A 357 -19.42 -7.33 21.45
C ARG A 357 -19.89 -8.71 21.92
N GLN A 358 -19.36 -9.77 21.31
CA GLN A 358 -19.69 -11.15 21.63
C GLN A 358 -18.76 -11.77 22.69
N GLY A 359 -17.63 -11.15 22.99
CA GLY A 359 -16.57 -11.69 23.83
C GLY A 359 -15.84 -12.90 23.20
N ASP A 360 -15.95 -13.08 21.87
CA ASP A 360 -15.38 -14.21 21.13
C ASP A 360 -14.27 -13.76 20.16
N TYR A 361 -13.03 -13.83 20.63
CA TYR A 361 -11.84 -13.53 19.84
C TYR A 361 -11.23 -14.76 19.13
N GLN A 362 -11.91 -15.91 19.17
CA GLN A 362 -11.51 -17.13 18.45
C GLN A 362 -12.45 -17.45 17.28
N SER A 363 -13.25 -16.47 16.86
CA SER A 363 -14.26 -16.64 15.82
C SER A 363 -13.65 -17.03 14.46
N THR A 364 -14.43 -17.77 13.67
CA THR A 364 -14.08 -18.06 12.26
C THR A 364 -13.89 -16.80 11.43
N ALA A 365 -14.50 -15.68 11.82
CA ALA A 365 -14.35 -14.39 11.17
C ALA A 365 -12.93 -13.83 11.32
N LEU A 366 -12.28 -13.98 12.49
CA LEU A 366 -10.88 -13.59 12.67
C LEU A 366 -9.92 -14.52 11.92
N GLN A 367 -10.22 -15.83 11.84
CA GLN A 367 -9.46 -16.74 11.00
C GLN A 367 -9.58 -16.38 9.52
N ALA A 368 -10.76 -15.99 9.05
CA ALA A 368 -10.94 -15.49 7.69
C ALA A 368 -10.10 -14.22 7.41
N PHE A 369 -9.98 -13.31 8.39
CA PHE A 369 -9.10 -12.14 8.27
C PHE A 369 -7.63 -12.56 8.10
N VAL A 370 -7.15 -13.57 8.82
CA VAL A 370 -5.79 -14.10 8.63
C VAL A 370 -5.58 -14.56 7.18
N GLY A 371 -6.54 -15.25 6.60
CA GLY A 371 -6.52 -15.63 5.18
C GLY A 371 -6.38 -14.42 4.24
N ILE A 372 -7.14 -13.34 4.50
CA ILE A 372 -7.05 -12.10 3.72
C ILE A 372 -5.64 -11.49 3.83
N GLN A 373 -5.15 -11.31 5.06
CA GLN A 373 -3.84 -10.71 5.31
C GLN A 373 -2.73 -11.49 4.62
N ASN A 374 -2.73 -12.81 4.76
CA ASN A 374 -1.76 -13.69 4.10
C ASN A 374 -1.82 -13.61 2.56
N SER A 375 -3.04 -13.58 2.01
CA SER A 375 -3.25 -13.48 0.56
C SER A 375 -2.73 -12.14 0.00
N ILE A 376 -2.96 -11.03 0.70
CA ILE A 376 -2.43 -9.70 0.32
C ILE A 376 -0.89 -9.72 0.32
N VAL A 377 -0.28 -10.31 1.34
CA VAL A 377 1.19 -10.43 1.47
C VAL A 377 1.76 -11.23 0.30
N HIS A 378 1.22 -12.41 0.04
CA HIS A 378 1.69 -13.27 -1.04
C HIS A 378 1.51 -12.65 -2.43
N LEU A 379 0.39 -11.97 -2.69
CA LEU A 379 0.19 -11.29 -3.95
C LEU A 379 1.24 -10.18 -4.16
N ASN A 380 1.45 -9.33 -3.14
CA ASN A 380 2.43 -8.25 -3.24
C ASN A 380 3.86 -8.79 -3.43
N ASP A 381 4.24 -9.85 -2.72
CA ASP A 381 5.53 -10.51 -2.89
C ASP A 381 5.72 -11.05 -4.31
N ARG A 382 4.71 -11.72 -4.87
CA ARG A 382 4.74 -12.23 -6.25
C ARG A 382 4.89 -11.11 -7.27
N ILE A 383 4.09 -10.05 -7.12
CA ILE A 383 4.13 -8.89 -8.04
C ILE A 383 5.51 -8.22 -7.98
N THR A 384 6.03 -8.00 -6.79
CA THR A 384 7.35 -7.38 -6.61
C THR A 384 8.46 -8.27 -7.16
N ARG A 385 8.39 -9.58 -6.93
CA ARG A 385 9.37 -10.52 -7.50
C ARG A 385 9.40 -10.47 -9.03
N GLY A 386 8.22 -10.45 -9.67
CA GLY A 386 8.12 -10.31 -11.12
C GLY A 386 8.75 -9.01 -11.62
N ALA A 387 8.55 -7.89 -10.91
CA ALA A 387 9.16 -6.61 -11.24
C ALA A 387 10.69 -6.65 -11.16
N TYR A 388 11.26 -7.21 -10.08
CA TYR A 388 12.72 -7.34 -9.94
C TYR A 388 13.37 -8.21 -11.03
N ILE A 389 12.66 -9.21 -11.54
CA ILE A 389 13.11 -9.97 -12.70
C ILE A 389 13.04 -9.11 -13.96
N ALA A 390 11.94 -8.39 -14.14
CA ALA A 390 11.71 -7.53 -15.29
C ALA A 390 12.69 -6.33 -15.35
N PHE A 391 13.20 -5.85 -14.22
CA PHE A 391 14.21 -4.76 -14.17
C PHE A 391 15.53 -5.10 -14.88
N ARG A 392 15.78 -6.35 -15.20
CA ARG A 392 16.99 -6.77 -15.92
C ARG A 392 16.99 -6.37 -17.40
N ASP A 393 15.81 -6.02 -17.93
CA ASP A 393 15.64 -5.70 -19.34
C ASP A 393 14.53 -4.64 -19.54
N PRO A 394 14.77 -3.56 -20.30
CA PRO A 394 13.81 -2.47 -20.45
C PRO A 394 12.52 -2.86 -21.17
N ASP A 395 12.57 -3.81 -22.11
CA ASP A 395 11.37 -4.24 -22.83
C ASP A 395 10.51 -5.15 -21.97
N LEU A 396 11.12 -6.05 -21.21
CA LEU A 396 10.41 -6.87 -20.24
C LEU A 396 9.78 -6.00 -19.15
N TRP A 397 10.51 -5.00 -18.64
CA TRP A 397 9.96 -4.04 -17.69
C TRP A 397 8.76 -3.28 -18.26
N ASN A 398 8.87 -2.79 -19.50
CA ASN A 398 7.78 -2.12 -20.18
C ASN A 398 6.52 -3.00 -20.29
N ALA A 399 6.67 -4.25 -20.69
CA ALA A 399 5.54 -5.20 -20.77
C ALA A 399 4.94 -5.51 -19.39
N TYR A 400 5.78 -5.74 -18.38
CA TYR A 400 5.34 -6.08 -17.02
C TYR A 400 4.63 -4.92 -16.32
N ALA A 401 5.18 -3.70 -16.42
CA ALA A 401 4.59 -2.50 -15.82
C ALA A 401 3.15 -2.23 -16.30
N ARG A 402 2.84 -2.58 -17.56
CA ARG A 402 1.49 -2.44 -18.12
C ARG A 402 0.51 -3.42 -17.52
N VAL A 403 0.93 -4.66 -17.29
CA VAL A 403 0.09 -5.67 -16.63
C VAL A 403 -0.24 -5.19 -15.22
N TRP A 404 0.74 -4.70 -14.47
CA TRP A 404 0.50 -4.10 -13.15
C TRP A 404 -0.47 -2.89 -13.23
N LEU A 405 -0.27 -1.97 -14.20
CA LEU A 405 -1.16 -0.81 -14.38
C LEU A 405 -2.60 -1.24 -14.66
N LEU A 406 -2.79 -2.25 -15.52
CA LEU A 406 -4.11 -2.80 -15.84
C LEU A 406 -4.82 -3.33 -14.60
N GLN A 407 -4.11 -4.09 -13.74
CA GLN A 407 -4.65 -4.58 -12.46
C GLN A 407 -5.05 -3.41 -11.55
N SER A 408 -4.19 -2.41 -11.41
CA SER A 408 -4.43 -1.24 -10.57
C SER A 408 -5.66 -0.44 -11.02
N ILE A 409 -5.85 -0.28 -12.34
CA ILE A 409 -7.03 0.39 -12.91
C ILE A 409 -8.29 -0.42 -12.63
N ALA A 410 -8.27 -1.73 -12.86
CA ALA A 410 -9.44 -2.59 -12.65
C ALA A 410 -9.88 -2.58 -11.16
N ALA A 411 -8.93 -2.70 -10.24
CA ALA A 411 -9.17 -2.61 -8.80
C ALA A 411 -9.74 -1.24 -8.40
N THR A 412 -9.18 -0.14 -8.94
CA THR A 412 -9.65 1.22 -8.68
C THR A 412 -11.11 1.42 -9.13
N ILE A 413 -11.45 0.93 -10.33
CA ILE A 413 -12.81 1.04 -10.86
C ILE A 413 -13.79 0.27 -9.98
N THR A 414 -13.42 -0.93 -9.53
CA THR A 414 -14.25 -1.76 -8.65
C THR A 414 -14.48 -1.06 -7.30
N ALA A 415 -13.42 -0.55 -6.65
CA ALA A 415 -13.54 0.17 -5.39
C ALA A 415 -14.39 1.44 -5.52
N ARG A 416 -14.21 2.22 -6.60
CA ARG A 416 -15.03 3.41 -6.90
C ARG A 416 -16.50 3.05 -7.02
N LYS A 417 -16.81 1.95 -7.68
CA LYS A 417 -18.18 1.50 -7.88
C LYS A 417 -18.88 1.20 -6.56
N ILE A 418 -18.19 0.61 -5.61
CA ILE A 418 -18.70 0.34 -4.26
C ILE A 418 -18.92 1.66 -3.51
N ASN A 419 -17.95 2.59 -3.56
CA ASN A 419 -18.09 3.94 -3.00
C ASN A 419 -19.32 4.67 -3.56
N ASP A 420 -19.49 4.68 -4.89
CA ASP A 420 -20.63 5.33 -5.55
C ASP A 420 -21.96 4.65 -5.20
N ALA A 421 -21.98 3.33 -5.01
CA ALA A 421 -23.18 2.61 -4.57
C ALA A 421 -23.56 3.02 -3.15
N PHE A 422 -22.60 3.02 -2.22
CA PHE A 422 -22.85 3.45 -0.84
C PHE A 422 -23.26 4.93 -0.75
N ALA A 423 -22.60 5.82 -1.49
CA ALA A 423 -22.94 7.24 -1.50
C ALA A 423 -24.39 7.50 -1.90
N ARG A 424 -24.96 6.69 -2.82
CA ARG A 424 -26.33 6.82 -3.29
C ARG A 424 -27.36 6.16 -2.41
N THR A 425 -27.07 4.96 -1.92
CA THR A 425 -28.06 4.11 -1.23
C THR A 425 -27.98 4.23 0.28
N ARG A 426 -26.80 4.56 0.82
CA ARG A 426 -26.46 4.46 2.24
C ARG A 426 -26.70 3.06 2.83
N ASP A 427 -26.81 2.06 1.95
CA ASP A 427 -27.01 0.67 2.33
C ASP A 427 -25.66 0.02 2.71
N PRO A 428 -25.47 -0.43 3.96
CA PRO A 428 -24.23 -1.08 4.38
C PRO A 428 -23.99 -2.43 3.69
N HIS A 429 -25.03 -3.07 3.14
CA HIS A 429 -24.89 -4.33 2.41
C HIS A 429 -24.03 -4.23 1.14
N VAL A 430 -23.73 -3.02 0.67
CA VAL A 430 -22.77 -2.84 -0.44
C VAL A 430 -21.36 -3.32 -0.06
N PHE A 431 -21.04 -3.37 1.24
CA PHE A 431 -19.77 -3.86 1.74
C PHE A 431 -19.67 -5.40 1.82
N ASP A 432 -20.80 -6.11 1.73
CA ASP A 432 -20.82 -7.58 1.79
C ASP A 432 -19.99 -8.20 0.65
N GLU A 433 -19.90 -7.53 -0.50
CA GLU A 433 -19.05 -7.98 -1.61
C GLU A 433 -17.55 -7.89 -1.28
N ILE A 434 -17.16 -6.92 -0.45
CA ILE A 434 -15.78 -6.76 0.02
C ILE A 434 -15.45 -7.84 1.03
N ASP A 435 -16.41 -8.24 1.85
CA ASP A 435 -16.23 -9.24 2.91
C ASP A 435 -16.13 -10.67 2.36
N ARG A 436 -16.52 -10.88 1.11
CA ARG A 436 -16.31 -12.14 0.38
C ARG A 436 -14.85 -12.23 -0.07
N VAL A 437 -14.05 -12.80 0.75
CA VAL A 437 -12.61 -12.95 0.56
C VAL A 437 -12.28 -13.79 -0.66
N THR A 438 -11.29 -13.35 -1.42
CA THR A 438 -10.66 -14.15 -2.47
C THR A 438 -9.35 -14.75 -1.96
N ASP A 439 -9.15 -16.05 -2.20
CA ASP A 439 -7.96 -16.79 -1.75
C ASP A 439 -6.67 -16.39 -2.50
N ASP A 440 -6.76 -15.50 -3.49
CA ASP A 440 -5.65 -15.13 -4.36
C ASP A 440 -5.06 -13.72 -4.09
N GLY A 441 -5.49 -13.09 -3.00
CA GLY A 441 -4.98 -11.78 -2.56
C GLY A 441 -5.54 -10.57 -3.31
N PHE A 442 -6.44 -10.78 -4.26
CA PHE A 442 -7.20 -9.68 -4.85
C PHE A 442 -8.38 -9.35 -3.93
N TRP A 443 -8.22 -8.30 -3.14
CA TRP A 443 -9.26 -7.83 -2.24
C TRP A 443 -10.55 -7.48 -2.98
N MET A 444 -10.45 -6.75 -4.09
CA MET A 444 -11.59 -6.41 -4.90
C MET A 444 -11.93 -7.52 -5.88
N PRO A 445 -13.24 -7.85 -6.05
CA PRO A 445 -13.66 -8.85 -7.04
C PRO A 445 -13.22 -8.42 -8.44
N LEU A 446 -12.31 -9.16 -9.04
CA LEU A 446 -11.83 -8.94 -10.39
C LEU A 446 -12.35 -10.02 -11.33
N TYR A 447 -12.56 -9.63 -12.60
CA TYR A 447 -12.79 -10.60 -13.67
C TYR A 447 -11.59 -11.54 -13.82
N GLN A 448 -11.83 -12.85 -13.97
CA GLN A 448 -10.78 -13.87 -13.99
C GLN A 448 -9.70 -13.60 -15.03
N GLY A 449 -10.06 -13.05 -16.19
CA GLY A 449 -9.11 -12.69 -17.24
C GLY A 449 -8.00 -11.73 -16.79
N TYR A 450 -8.28 -10.81 -15.86
CA TYR A 450 -7.25 -9.93 -15.29
C TYR A 450 -6.24 -10.72 -14.45
N LYS A 451 -6.73 -11.69 -13.65
CA LYS A 451 -5.86 -12.58 -12.86
C LYS A 451 -5.01 -13.46 -13.77
N ASP A 452 -5.61 -13.99 -14.84
CA ASP A 452 -4.92 -14.85 -15.82
C ASP A 452 -3.80 -14.11 -16.55
N ILE A 453 -4.00 -12.84 -16.93
CA ILE A 453 -2.94 -12.04 -17.53
C ILE A 453 -1.79 -11.79 -16.54
N LEU A 454 -2.10 -11.46 -15.28
CA LEU A 454 -1.07 -11.29 -14.26
C LEU A 454 -0.29 -12.59 -14.02
N ASN A 455 -0.98 -13.70 -13.85
CA ASN A 455 -0.34 -15.00 -13.65
C ASN A 455 0.54 -15.38 -14.85
N PHE A 456 0.08 -15.15 -16.08
CA PHE A 456 0.85 -15.36 -17.29
C PHE A 456 2.14 -14.49 -17.30
N ALA A 457 2.05 -13.21 -16.96
CA ALA A 457 3.23 -12.33 -16.91
C ALA A 457 4.23 -12.78 -15.84
N LEU A 458 3.74 -13.19 -14.66
CA LEU A 458 4.58 -13.73 -13.59
C LEU A 458 5.27 -15.03 -13.99
N GLU A 459 4.58 -15.91 -14.72
CA GLU A 459 5.15 -17.13 -15.26
C GLU A 459 6.24 -16.83 -16.29
N ARG A 460 6.00 -15.89 -17.23
CA ARG A 460 7.04 -15.47 -18.19
C ARG A 460 8.27 -14.89 -17.50
N CYS A 461 8.09 -14.07 -16.46
CA CYS A 461 9.21 -13.60 -15.66
C CYS A 461 9.96 -14.75 -14.98
N HIS A 462 9.26 -15.76 -14.47
CA HIS A 462 9.89 -16.92 -13.86
C HIS A 462 10.70 -17.73 -14.88
N GLU A 463 10.17 -17.98 -16.10
CA GLU A 463 10.90 -18.63 -17.19
C GLU A 463 12.18 -17.88 -17.58
N VAL A 464 12.15 -16.55 -17.55
CA VAL A 464 13.35 -15.71 -17.75
C VAL A 464 14.34 -15.92 -16.60
N GLU A 465 13.87 -15.97 -15.37
CA GLU A 465 14.72 -16.12 -14.19
C GLU A 465 15.49 -17.45 -14.21
N ILE A 466 14.86 -18.54 -14.63
CA ILE A 466 15.48 -19.86 -14.70
C ILE A 466 16.21 -20.14 -16.03
N GLY A 467 16.23 -19.16 -16.95
CA GLY A 467 16.97 -19.22 -18.20
C GLY A 467 16.30 -19.99 -19.33
N ASN A 468 15.02 -20.35 -19.19
CA ASN A 468 14.24 -21.06 -20.23
C ASN A 468 13.72 -20.12 -21.31
N LEU A 469 13.65 -18.81 -21.05
CA LEU A 469 13.09 -17.82 -21.97
C LEU A 469 13.97 -16.57 -21.98
N SER A 470 14.14 -15.93 -23.14
CA SER A 470 14.81 -14.62 -23.21
C SER A 470 13.85 -13.51 -22.72
N SER A 471 14.41 -12.42 -22.16
CA SER A 471 13.61 -11.25 -21.74
C SER A 471 12.78 -10.67 -22.90
N SER A 472 13.37 -10.57 -24.10
CA SER A 472 12.70 -10.09 -25.30
C SER A 472 11.55 -10.99 -25.74
N ASP A 473 11.72 -12.33 -25.67
CA ASP A 473 10.63 -13.27 -25.98
C ASP A 473 9.50 -13.18 -24.95
N ALA A 474 9.84 -13.07 -23.67
CA ALA A 474 8.87 -12.89 -22.61
C ALA A 474 8.05 -11.61 -22.82
N ALA A 475 8.71 -10.47 -23.11
CA ALA A 475 8.06 -9.21 -23.42
C ALA A 475 7.08 -9.34 -24.59
N ARG A 476 7.53 -9.92 -25.72
CA ARG A 476 6.68 -10.16 -26.88
C ARG A 476 5.45 -11.01 -26.58
N GLN A 477 5.62 -12.09 -25.78
CA GLN A 477 4.51 -12.94 -25.38
C GLN A 477 3.51 -12.22 -24.49
N ILE A 478 3.97 -11.36 -23.54
CA ILE A 478 3.10 -10.55 -22.69
C ILE A 478 2.30 -9.54 -23.55
N PHE A 479 2.95 -8.85 -24.48
CA PHE A 479 2.26 -7.92 -25.41
C PHE A 479 1.24 -8.66 -26.28
N ALA A 480 1.59 -9.81 -26.83
CA ALA A 480 0.67 -10.64 -27.61
C ALA A 480 -0.56 -11.08 -26.79
N ARG A 481 -0.36 -11.44 -25.51
CA ARG A 481 -1.45 -11.80 -24.59
C ARG A 481 -2.36 -10.60 -24.30
N LEU A 482 -1.81 -9.40 -24.10
CA LEU A 482 -2.57 -8.17 -23.95
C LEU A 482 -3.37 -7.82 -25.21
N ALA A 483 -2.78 -8.01 -26.40
CA ALA A 483 -3.46 -7.77 -27.68
C ALA A 483 -4.64 -8.71 -27.94
N ALA A 484 -4.53 -9.97 -27.51
CA ALA A 484 -5.57 -10.99 -27.68
C ALA A 484 -6.73 -10.86 -26.68
N ALA A 485 -6.60 -10.04 -25.64
CA ALA A 485 -7.60 -9.93 -24.57
C ALA A 485 -8.66 -8.89 -24.88
N ASP A 486 -9.90 -9.32 -25.13
CA ASP A 486 -11.06 -8.47 -25.45
C ASP A 486 -11.56 -7.62 -24.25
N PHE A 487 -11.18 -8.02 -23.03
CA PHE A 487 -11.50 -7.32 -21.78
C PHE A 487 -10.50 -6.21 -21.40
N VAL A 488 -9.39 -6.08 -22.14
CA VAL A 488 -8.44 -4.97 -21.95
C VAL A 488 -8.99 -3.70 -22.60
N PRO A 489 -9.24 -2.63 -21.82
CA PRO A 489 -9.85 -1.43 -22.38
C PRO A 489 -8.89 -0.73 -23.35
N PRO A 490 -9.36 -0.26 -24.53
CA PRO A 490 -8.53 0.37 -25.55
C PRO A 490 -8.20 1.83 -25.22
N ILE A 491 -8.01 2.15 -23.93
CA ILE A 491 -7.80 3.52 -23.45
C ILE A 491 -6.34 3.93 -23.41
N PHE A 492 -5.42 2.96 -23.33
CA PHE A 492 -4.01 3.25 -23.12
C PHE A 492 -3.07 2.47 -24.06
N ASP A 493 -3.61 1.86 -25.10
CA ASP A 493 -2.84 1.09 -26.07
C ASP A 493 -1.90 0.06 -25.39
N PHE A 494 -2.43 -0.68 -24.42
CA PHE A 494 -1.67 -1.61 -23.56
C PHE A 494 -0.85 -2.65 -24.32
N ALA A 495 -1.28 -3.01 -25.52
CA ALA A 495 -0.62 -4.00 -26.37
C ALA A 495 0.47 -3.40 -27.29
N ASP A 496 0.57 -2.07 -27.37
CA ASP A 496 1.55 -1.39 -28.21
C ASP A 496 2.86 -1.14 -27.43
N PRO A 497 3.99 -1.81 -27.74
CA PRO A 497 5.24 -1.64 -27.01
C PRO A 497 5.80 -0.20 -27.08
N ASP A 498 5.39 0.59 -28.07
CA ASP A 498 5.90 1.96 -28.27
C ASP A 498 5.07 3.01 -27.52
N ALA A 499 3.88 2.66 -27.03
CA ALA A 499 3.07 3.56 -26.20
C ALA A 499 3.73 3.75 -24.82
N ARG A 500 4.35 4.88 -24.55
CA ARG A 500 5.09 5.18 -23.31
C ARG A 500 4.32 6.08 -22.34
N VAL A 501 3.25 6.72 -22.83
CA VAL A 501 2.43 7.68 -22.08
C VAL A 501 1.02 7.17 -21.90
N TYR A 502 0.60 7.11 -20.66
CA TYR A 502 -0.75 6.72 -20.25
C TYR A 502 -1.49 7.95 -19.77
N GLN A 503 -2.23 8.57 -20.67
CA GLN A 503 -3.04 9.75 -20.39
C GLN A 503 -4.46 9.56 -20.89
N LEU A 504 -5.45 9.84 -20.04
CA LEU A 504 -6.86 9.73 -20.40
C LEU A 504 -7.33 10.98 -21.16
N THR A 505 -7.15 10.98 -22.48
CA THR A 505 -7.65 12.05 -23.37
C THR A 505 -9.13 11.89 -23.67
N THR A 506 -9.79 12.97 -24.15
CA THR A 506 -11.20 12.92 -24.56
C THR A 506 -11.46 11.84 -25.61
N TRP A 507 -10.56 11.68 -26.58
CA TRP A 507 -10.67 10.63 -27.59
C TRP A 507 -10.56 9.22 -26.99
N ARG A 508 -9.65 9.01 -26.07
CA ARG A 508 -9.53 7.72 -25.36
C ARG A 508 -10.76 7.43 -24.49
N LYS A 509 -11.37 8.44 -23.89
CA LYS A 509 -12.67 8.30 -23.18
C LYS A 509 -13.78 7.84 -24.13
N LEU A 510 -13.88 8.40 -25.31
CA LEU A 510 -14.88 8.01 -26.32
C LEU A 510 -14.62 6.57 -26.82
N LYS A 511 -13.38 6.20 -27.10
CA LYS A 511 -13.00 4.82 -27.44
C LYS A 511 -13.41 3.83 -26.33
N ALA A 512 -13.14 4.18 -25.05
CA ALA A 512 -13.51 3.36 -23.90
C ALA A 512 -15.03 3.19 -23.80
N LEU A 513 -15.79 4.27 -23.99
CA LEU A 513 -17.26 4.23 -23.94
C LEU A 513 -17.80 3.32 -25.05
N TRP A 514 -17.34 3.49 -26.29
CA TRP A 514 -17.76 2.63 -27.41
C TRP A 514 -17.42 1.16 -27.16
N TRP A 515 -16.19 0.86 -26.74
CA TRP A 515 -15.78 -0.49 -26.41
C TRP A 515 -16.65 -1.09 -25.31
N GLY A 516 -16.94 -0.33 -24.27
CA GLY A 516 -17.77 -0.75 -23.15
C GLY A 516 -19.23 -1.01 -23.50
N LEU A 517 -19.75 -0.37 -24.56
CA LEU A 517 -21.12 -0.58 -25.03
C LEU A 517 -21.24 -1.74 -26.03
N VAL A 518 -20.19 -2.01 -26.82
CA VAL A 518 -20.29 -2.87 -28.00
C VAL A 518 -19.45 -4.13 -27.92
N LYS A 519 -18.24 -4.07 -27.31
CA LYS A 519 -17.25 -5.14 -27.40
C LYS A 519 -16.89 -5.84 -26.09
N VAL A 520 -17.09 -5.15 -24.97
CA VAL A 520 -16.65 -5.67 -23.66
C VAL A 520 -17.43 -6.93 -23.28
N PRO A 521 -16.77 -7.96 -22.74
CA PRO A 521 -17.46 -9.09 -22.13
C PRO A 521 -18.47 -8.64 -21.08
N SER A 522 -19.66 -9.25 -21.05
CA SER A 522 -20.77 -8.83 -20.19
C SER A 522 -20.41 -8.72 -18.71
N GLU A 523 -19.50 -9.57 -18.23
CA GLU A 523 -19.00 -9.58 -16.86
C GLU A 523 -18.12 -8.36 -16.58
N VAL A 524 -17.21 -8.04 -17.49
CA VAL A 524 -16.35 -6.85 -17.39
C VAL A 524 -17.17 -5.58 -17.56
N GLY A 525 -18.15 -5.59 -18.47
CA GLY A 525 -19.10 -4.49 -18.63
C GLY A 525 -19.87 -4.20 -17.34
N ARG A 526 -20.26 -5.23 -16.59
CA ARG A 526 -20.86 -5.09 -15.26
C ARG A 526 -19.89 -4.54 -14.21
N LEU A 527 -18.61 -4.84 -14.30
CA LEU A 527 -17.58 -4.26 -13.42
C LEU A 527 -17.34 -2.78 -13.73
N ILE A 528 -17.31 -2.38 -14.99
CA ILE A 528 -16.92 -1.02 -15.42
C ILE A 528 -18.14 -0.08 -15.53
N PHE A 529 -19.25 -0.56 -16.13
CA PHE A 529 -20.43 0.24 -16.40
C PHE A 529 -21.58 -0.13 -15.47
N TYR A 530 -22.12 0.84 -14.82
CA TYR A 530 -23.20 0.72 -13.87
C TYR A 530 -24.49 0.16 -14.47
N ARG A 531 -24.79 -1.11 -14.29
CA ARG A 531 -26.18 -1.59 -14.22
C ARG A 531 -26.30 -2.41 -12.93
N SER A 532 -26.91 -1.78 -11.93
CA SER A 532 -27.35 -2.29 -10.62
C SER A 532 -26.70 -3.58 -10.08
N PHE A 533 -26.10 -3.50 -8.89
CA PHE A 533 -25.75 -4.63 -8.01
C PHE A 533 -26.99 -5.38 -7.49
N ARG A 534 -28.04 -5.53 -8.28
CA ARG A 534 -29.12 -6.45 -7.96
C ARG A 534 -28.74 -7.82 -8.48
N ASN A 535 -28.28 -8.65 -7.58
CA ASN A 535 -28.04 -10.06 -7.83
C ASN A 535 -29.34 -10.72 -8.35
N PRO A 536 -29.38 -11.32 -9.55
CA PRO A 536 -30.57 -12.01 -10.04
C PRO A 536 -31.01 -13.20 -9.19
N SER A 537 -30.12 -13.72 -8.34
CA SER A 537 -30.40 -14.88 -7.48
C SER A 537 -31.24 -14.57 -6.23
N MET A 538 -31.43 -13.30 -5.83
CA MET A 538 -32.30 -12.95 -4.70
C MET A 538 -33.79 -12.77 -5.08
N ARG A 539 -34.20 -13.08 -6.31
CA ARG A 539 -35.60 -13.04 -6.75
C ARG A 539 -36.34 -14.36 -6.65
N LYS A 540 -35.81 -15.37 -5.96
CA LYS A 540 -36.46 -16.69 -5.85
C LYS A 540 -36.75 -17.15 -4.43
N GLU A 541 -36.84 -16.27 -3.46
CA GLU A 541 -37.43 -16.61 -2.16
C GLU A 541 -38.20 -15.39 -1.60
N SER A 542 -39.41 -15.21 -2.06
CA SER A 542 -40.51 -14.51 -1.37
C SER A 542 -41.83 -15.15 -1.75
#